data_ef3cce8cb42bb286d20c36197a6e5ad1
#
_entry.id   ef3cce8cb42bb286d20c36197a6e5ad1
#
_cell.length_a   1.000
_cell.length_b   1.000
_cell.length_c   1.000
_cell.angle_alpha   90.00
_cell.angle_beta   90.00
_cell.angle_gamma   90.00
#
_symmetry.space_group_name_H-M   'P 1'
#
loop_
_entity.id
_entity.type
_entity.pdbx_description
1 polymer ?
#
loop_
_entity_poly.entity_id
_entity_poly.type
_entity_poly.pdbx_seq_one_letter_code
_entity_poly.pdbx_strand_id
1 'polypeptide(L)'
;TGKVTGLCKQRHRHQEFLVFLKHVARAYPEVELHLVMDNYATDKTPEVKAWLAAHPRIHVHFTPTSGSWLNLIEVWFSIIERQAIRRGTFTSARDLTSKIRAFINGWNKRKHPFIWTKPADQILTSINRKRKHTSSTHHYRVQQA
;
A
#
# COMPACT_ATOMS: atom_id res chain seq x y z
N THR A 1 15.92 1.27 -1.11
CA THR A 1 16.38 0.04 -1.81
C THR A 1 15.49 -0.36 -2.97
N GLY A 2 14.20 0.04 -2.98
CA GLY A 2 13.21 -0.36 -4.00
C GLY A 2 12.87 -1.86 -4.01
N LYS A 3 13.27 -2.62 -2.98
CA LYS A 3 12.95 -4.04 -2.83
C LYS A 3 11.47 -4.23 -2.57
N VAL A 4 10.87 -5.21 -3.22
CA VAL A 4 9.47 -5.59 -3.05
C VAL A 4 9.36 -6.93 -2.34
N THR A 5 8.47 -6.99 -1.36
CA THR A 5 8.09 -8.22 -0.66
C THR A 5 6.57 -8.36 -0.77
N GLY A 6 6.08 -9.52 -1.16
CA GLY A 6 4.65 -9.76 -1.35
C GLY A 6 4.22 -11.15 -0.90
N LEU A 7 2.99 -11.25 -0.42
CA LEU A 7 2.30 -12.50 -0.12
C LEU A 7 0.99 -12.55 -0.92
N CYS A 8 0.79 -13.63 -1.66
CA CYS A 8 -0.49 -13.90 -2.32
C CYS A 8 -1.35 -14.74 -1.38
N LYS A 9 -2.52 -14.24 -1.03
CA LYS A 9 -3.51 -14.90 -0.16
C LYS A 9 -4.86 -14.97 -0.86
N GLN A 10 -5.68 -15.97 -0.53
CA GLN A 10 -7.02 -16.12 -1.10
C GLN A 10 -8.01 -15.08 -0.59
N ARG A 11 -7.76 -14.53 0.58
CA ARG A 11 -8.64 -13.55 1.24
C ARG A 11 -7.81 -12.40 1.77
N HIS A 12 -8.45 -11.24 1.89
CA HIS A 12 -7.87 -10.02 2.43
C HIS A 12 -8.62 -9.60 3.71
N ARG A 13 -8.21 -10.19 4.84
CA ARG A 13 -8.78 -9.95 6.17
C ARG A 13 -7.68 -9.49 7.13
N HIS A 14 -8.06 -9.06 8.34
CA HIS A 14 -7.11 -8.70 9.40
C HIS A 14 -6.10 -9.81 9.73
N GLN A 15 -6.52 -11.08 9.64
CA GLN A 15 -5.65 -12.25 9.88
C GLN A 15 -4.53 -12.33 8.84
N GLU A 16 -4.84 -12.18 7.55
CA GLU A 16 -3.86 -12.19 6.47
C GLU A 16 -2.95 -10.97 6.55
N PHE A 17 -3.49 -9.82 6.97
CA PHE A 17 -2.70 -8.63 7.21
C PHE A 17 -1.70 -8.83 8.36
N LEU A 18 -2.13 -9.42 9.49
CA LEU A 18 -1.25 -9.75 10.60
C LEU A 18 -0.14 -10.74 10.19
N VAL A 19 -0.47 -11.74 9.35
CA VAL A 19 0.54 -12.65 8.77
C VAL A 19 1.57 -11.87 7.95
N PHE A 20 1.13 -10.88 7.17
CA PHE A 20 2.02 -10.03 6.39
C PHE A 20 2.92 -9.16 7.27
N LEU A 21 2.38 -8.52 8.32
CA LEU A 21 3.18 -7.76 9.29
C LEU A 21 4.26 -8.63 9.94
N LYS A 22 3.91 -9.84 10.38
CA LYS A 22 4.86 -10.81 10.93
C LYS A 22 5.94 -11.21 9.92
N HIS A 23 5.56 -11.36 8.66
CA HIS A 23 6.51 -11.67 7.58
C HIS A 23 7.51 -10.53 7.37
N VAL A 24 7.05 -9.28 7.31
CA VAL A 24 7.91 -8.09 7.20
C VAL A 24 8.82 -7.96 8.41
N ALA A 25 8.28 -8.12 9.63
CA ALA A 25 9.05 -8.03 10.86
C ALA A 25 10.19 -9.06 10.94
N ARG A 26 9.96 -10.29 10.44
CA ARG A 26 10.99 -11.34 10.34
C ARG A 26 12.06 -11.05 9.29
N ALA A 27 11.68 -10.40 8.19
CA ALA A 27 12.61 -10.04 7.13
C ALA A 27 13.60 -8.93 7.56
N TYR A 28 13.23 -8.16 8.60
CA TYR A 28 14.01 -7.05 9.14
C TYR A 28 14.02 -7.09 10.67
N PRO A 29 14.73 -8.03 11.31
CA PRO A 29 14.62 -8.30 12.75
C PRO A 29 15.20 -7.19 13.62
N GLU A 30 16.31 -6.57 13.21
CA GLU A 30 17.14 -5.67 14.04
C GLU A 30 16.92 -4.18 13.75
N VAL A 31 16.03 -3.84 12.81
CA VAL A 31 15.85 -2.45 12.38
C VAL A 31 14.52 -1.88 12.83
N GLU A 32 14.50 -0.59 13.08
CA GLU A 32 13.28 0.19 13.25
C GLU A 32 12.52 0.28 11.92
N LEU A 33 11.23 -0.01 11.94
CA LEU A 33 10.40 -0.06 10.75
C LEU A 33 9.35 1.05 10.78
N HIS A 34 9.32 1.89 9.76
CA HIS A 34 8.27 2.86 9.51
C HIS A 34 7.38 2.36 8.36
N LEU A 35 6.16 1.97 8.69
CA LEU A 35 5.17 1.46 7.74
C LEU A 35 4.22 2.57 7.33
N VAL A 36 4.23 2.95 6.06
CA VAL A 36 3.26 3.88 5.49
C VAL A 36 2.13 3.07 4.87
N MET A 37 0.90 3.29 5.33
CA MET A 37 -0.28 2.50 4.94
C MET A 37 -1.48 3.39 4.68
N ASP A 38 -2.43 2.90 3.87
CA ASP A 38 -3.73 3.53 3.74
C ASP A 38 -4.55 3.36 5.02
N ASN A 39 -5.44 4.30 5.27
CA ASN A 39 -6.29 4.29 6.46
C ASN A 39 -7.46 3.28 6.29
N TYR A 40 -7.13 2.01 6.15
CA TYR A 40 -8.10 0.93 5.96
C TYR A 40 -8.55 0.34 7.30
N ALA A 41 -9.81 -0.07 7.40
CA ALA A 41 -10.41 -0.53 8.66
C ALA A 41 -9.76 -1.80 9.25
N THR A 42 -9.19 -2.66 8.40
CA THR A 42 -8.54 -3.92 8.80
C THR A 42 -7.35 -3.71 9.72
N ASP A 43 -6.67 -2.55 9.60
CA ASP A 43 -5.46 -2.23 10.35
C ASP A 43 -5.77 -1.80 11.79
N LYS A 44 -7.05 -1.56 12.10
CA LYS A 44 -7.52 -1.05 13.39
C LYS A 44 -8.13 -2.12 14.29
N THR A 45 -8.05 -3.39 13.90
CA THR A 45 -8.57 -4.48 14.72
C THR A 45 -7.79 -4.65 16.03
N PRO A 46 -8.43 -5.15 17.11
CA PRO A 46 -7.78 -5.33 18.39
C PRO A 46 -6.51 -6.19 18.31
N GLU A 47 -6.52 -7.24 17.49
CA GLU A 47 -5.40 -8.15 17.33
C GLU A 47 -4.18 -7.47 16.68
N VAL A 48 -4.42 -6.63 15.66
CA VAL A 48 -3.34 -5.86 15.00
C VAL A 48 -2.76 -4.84 15.96
N LYS A 49 -3.64 -4.13 16.70
CA LYS A 49 -3.19 -3.15 17.70
C LYS A 49 -2.37 -3.80 18.82
N ALA A 50 -2.83 -4.94 19.35
CA ALA A 50 -2.10 -5.66 20.39
C ALA A 50 -0.74 -6.15 19.89
N TRP A 51 -0.69 -6.64 18.65
CA TRP A 51 0.58 -7.07 18.05
C TRP A 51 1.54 -5.90 17.85
N LEU A 52 1.07 -4.76 17.36
CA LEU A 52 1.91 -3.56 17.19
C LEU A 52 2.41 -3.04 18.54
N ALA A 53 1.56 -3.03 19.59
CA ALA A 53 1.96 -2.63 20.92
C ALA A 53 3.09 -3.52 21.51
N ALA A 54 3.10 -4.82 21.17
CA ALA A 54 4.16 -5.74 21.54
C ALA A 54 5.43 -5.59 20.68
N HIS A 55 5.42 -4.77 19.62
CA HIS A 55 6.55 -4.58 18.73
C HIS A 55 6.89 -3.08 18.57
N PRO A 56 7.41 -2.41 19.61
CA PRO A 56 7.59 -0.94 19.64
C PRO A 56 8.54 -0.41 18.57
N ARG A 57 9.39 -1.25 17.98
CA ARG A 57 10.25 -0.88 16.84
C ARG A 57 9.50 -0.71 15.50
N ILE A 58 8.18 -0.99 15.47
CA ILE A 58 7.35 -0.89 14.26
C ILE A 58 6.40 0.27 14.41
N HIS A 59 6.63 1.32 13.63
CA HIS A 59 5.85 2.56 13.63
C HIS A 59 4.93 2.60 12.41
N VAL A 60 3.65 2.79 12.65
CA VAL A 60 2.64 2.87 11.57
C VAL A 60 2.27 4.33 11.32
N HIS A 61 2.34 4.73 10.06
CA HIS A 61 1.95 6.04 9.56
C HIS A 61 0.82 5.87 8.54
N PHE A 62 -0.32 6.49 8.81
CA PHE A 62 -1.44 6.45 7.88
C PHE A 62 -1.39 7.60 6.89
N THR A 63 -1.67 7.28 5.61
CA THR A 63 -1.84 8.32 4.61
C THR A 63 -3.08 9.15 4.92
N PRO A 64 -3.07 10.48 4.63
CA PRO A 64 -4.25 11.30 4.76
C PRO A 64 -5.43 10.79 3.92
N THR A 65 -6.65 11.05 4.33
CA THR A 65 -7.85 10.80 3.52
C THR A 65 -7.67 11.46 2.14
N SER A 66 -7.93 10.74 1.08
CA SER A 66 -7.67 11.16 -0.33
C SER A 66 -6.18 11.35 -0.69
N GLY A 67 -5.27 10.86 0.14
CA GLY A 67 -3.81 10.91 -0.07
C GLY A 67 -3.19 9.55 -0.40
N SER A 68 -3.98 8.55 -0.82
CA SER A 68 -3.50 7.19 -1.13
C SER A 68 -2.38 7.17 -2.17
N TRP A 69 -2.39 8.13 -3.11
CA TRP A 69 -1.33 8.29 -4.11
C TRP A 69 0.06 8.59 -3.51
N LEU A 70 0.15 8.96 -2.23
CA LEU A 70 1.42 9.03 -1.49
C LEU A 70 1.97 7.63 -1.18
N ASN A 71 1.14 6.61 -1.25
CA ASN A 71 1.56 5.25 -1.02
C ASN A 71 2.22 4.68 -2.28
N LEU A 72 3.54 4.55 -2.26
CA LEU A 72 4.35 4.04 -3.38
C LEU A 72 3.93 2.64 -3.85
N ILE A 73 3.21 1.88 -3.04
CA ILE A 73 2.72 0.55 -3.40
C ILE A 73 1.71 0.61 -4.55
N GLU A 74 0.89 1.66 -4.65
CA GLU A 74 -0.03 1.84 -5.78
C GLU A 74 0.72 2.05 -7.10
N VAL A 75 1.81 2.80 -7.05
CA VAL A 75 2.70 2.99 -8.22
C VAL A 75 3.27 1.64 -8.65
N TRP A 76 3.72 0.83 -7.70
CA TRP A 76 4.26 -0.49 -8.00
C TRP A 76 3.19 -1.45 -8.56
N PHE A 77 1.97 -1.44 -8.03
CA PHE A 77 0.85 -2.21 -8.59
C PHE A 77 0.53 -1.80 -10.03
N SER A 78 0.58 -0.52 -10.35
CA SER A 78 0.42 -0.06 -11.73
C SER A 78 1.54 -0.54 -12.66
N ILE A 79 2.75 -0.73 -12.16
CA ILE A 79 3.87 -1.27 -12.92
C ILE A 79 3.67 -2.77 -13.20
N ILE A 80 3.38 -3.57 -12.17
CA ILE A 80 3.18 -5.02 -12.34
C ILE A 80 1.95 -5.31 -13.22
N GLU A 81 0.87 -4.54 -13.05
CA GLU A 81 -0.31 -4.67 -13.90
C GLU A 81 0.06 -4.52 -15.38
N ARG A 82 0.75 -3.44 -15.73
CA ARG A 82 1.12 -3.15 -17.13
C ARG A 82 2.13 -4.13 -17.69
N GLN A 83 3.11 -4.57 -16.90
CA GLN A 83 4.26 -5.35 -17.38
C GLN A 83 4.04 -6.87 -17.30
N ALA A 84 3.23 -7.35 -16.36
CA ALA A 84 3.10 -8.78 -16.11
C ALA A 84 1.66 -9.32 -16.19
N ILE A 85 0.64 -8.49 -15.88
CA ILE A 85 -0.74 -8.97 -15.74
C ILE A 85 -1.57 -8.66 -16.98
N ARG A 86 -1.60 -7.41 -17.44
CA ARG A 86 -2.52 -6.93 -18.47
C ARG A 86 -2.40 -7.67 -19.82
N ARG A 87 -1.24 -8.22 -20.15
CA ARG A 87 -0.98 -8.98 -21.37
C ARG A 87 -0.86 -10.48 -21.14
N GLY A 88 -1.12 -10.94 -19.91
CA GLY A 88 -1.00 -12.34 -19.53
C GLY A 88 -2.32 -13.08 -19.72
N THR A 89 -2.24 -14.29 -20.24
CA THR A 89 -3.31 -15.28 -20.18
C THR A 89 -3.03 -16.18 -18.98
N PHE A 90 -4.00 -16.27 -18.06
CA PHE A 90 -3.84 -17.06 -16.83
C PHE A 90 -4.85 -18.19 -16.84
N THR A 91 -4.38 -19.42 -16.65
CA THR A 91 -5.22 -20.63 -16.63
C THR A 91 -5.80 -20.90 -15.25
N SER A 92 -5.20 -20.34 -14.20
CA SER A 92 -5.60 -20.53 -12.81
C SER A 92 -5.05 -19.42 -11.88
N ALA A 93 -5.62 -19.29 -10.67
CA ALA A 93 -5.07 -18.43 -9.64
C ALA A 93 -3.64 -18.82 -9.22
N ARG A 94 -3.30 -20.11 -9.32
CA ARG A 94 -1.95 -20.63 -9.05
C ARG A 94 -0.95 -20.15 -10.10
N ASP A 95 -1.34 -20.16 -11.36
CA ASP A 95 -0.53 -19.65 -12.47
C ASP A 95 -0.29 -18.14 -12.33
N LEU A 96 -1.33 -17.36 -12.06
CA LEU A 96 -1.21 -15.92 -11.77
C LEU A 96 -0.26 -15.67 -10.60
N THR A 97 -0.40 -16.40 -9.49
CA THR A 97 0.46 -16.27 -8.32
C THR A 97 1.93 -16.56 -8.65
N SER A 98 2.17 -17.61 -9.45
CA SER A 98 3.52 -17.97 -9.90
C SER A 98 4.16 -16.84 -10.71
N LYS A 99 3.41 -16.26 -11.65
CA LYS A 99 3.89 -15.13 -12.48
C LYS A 99 4.15 -13.86 -11.66
N ILE A 100 3.29 -13.55 -10.68
CA ILE A 100 3.53 -12.44 -9.76
C ILE A 100 4.83 -12.64 -8.99
N ARG A 101 5.06 -13.83 -8.45
CA ARG A 101 6.30 -14.16 -7.72
C ARG A 101 7.54 -14.06 -8.61
N ALA A 102 7.46 -14.59 -9.82
CA ALA A 102 8.55 -14.50 -10.80
C ALA A 102 8.87 -13.02 -11.13
N PHE A 103 7.83 -12.19 -11.31
CA PHE A 103 8.00 -10.76 -11.54
C PHE A 103 8.67 -10.06 -10.36
N ILE A 104 8.23 -10.32 -9.12
CA ILE A 104 8.84 -9.76 -7.90
C ILE A 104 10.33 -10.16 -7.82
N ASN A 105 10.65 -11.42 -8.08
CA ASN A 105 12.02 -11.90 -8.07
C ASN A 105 12.89 -11.20 -9.12
N GLY A 106 12.37 -11.04 -10.35
CA GLY A 106 13.05 -10.30 -11.43
C GLY A 106 13.23 -8.82 -11.10
N TRP A 107 12.19 -8.19 -10.50
CA TRP A 107 12.26 -6.82 -10.01
C TRP A 107 13.36 -6.64 -8.95
N ASN A 108 13.40 -7.52 -7.96
CA ASN A 108 14.35 -7.44 -6.86
C ASN A 108 15.82 -7.64 -7.28
N LYS A 109 16.07 -8.33 -8.40
CA LYS A 109 17.41 -8.43 -8.99
C LYS A 109 17.89 -7.11 -9.59
N ARG A 110 16.96 -6.29 -10.12
CA ARG A 110 17.24 -5.02 -10.80
C ARG A 110 16.69 -3.81 -10.04
N LYS A 111 16.40 -3.99 -8.77
CA LYS A 111 15.75 -2.97 -7.93
C LYS A 111 16.51 -1.65 -7.92
N HIS A 112 15.74 -0.57 -8.04
CA HIS A 112 16.20 0.80 -7.83
C HIS A 112 15.27 1.49 -6.82
N PRO A 113 15.78 2.39 -5.98
CA PRO A 113 14.93 3.20 -5.11
C PRO A 113 13.95 4.02 -5.95
N PHE A 114 12.71 4.16 -5.46
CA PHE A 114 11.79 5.14 -6.03
C PHE A 114 12.28 6.55 -5.72
N ILE A 115 12.28 7.41 -6.73
CA ILE A 115 12.68 8.82 -6.60
C ILE A 115 11.43 9.67 -6.73
N TRP A 116 11.17 10.49 -5.72
CA TRP A 116 10.12 11.50 -5.77
C TRP A 116 10.53 12.63 -6.69
N THR A 117 9.78 12.81 -7.77
CA THR A 117 10.05 13.89 -8.77
C THR A 117 9.36 15.19 -8.41
N LYS A 118 8.37 15.16 -7.50
CA LYS A 118 7.65 16.35 -7.05
C LYS A 118 8.13 16.77 -5.67
N PRO A 119 8.44 18.05 -5.45
CA PRO A 119 8.77 18.57 -4.13
C PRO A 119 7.55 18.52 -3.19
N ALA A 120 7.81 18.49 -1.88
CA ALA A 120 6.77 18.34 -0.85
C ALA A 120 5.66 19.41 -0.96
N ASP A 121 6.00 20.64 -1.27
CA ASP A 121 5.04 21.74 -1.39
C ASP A 121 4.03 21.56 -2.52
N GLN A 122 4.46 21.04 -3.67
CA GLN A 122 3.55 20.70 -4.77
C GLN A 122 2.61 19.55 -4.40
N ILE A 123 3.10 18.62 -3.62
CA ILE A 123 2.33 17.48 -3.11
C ILE A 123 1.24 18.00 -2.16
N LEU A 124 1.62 18.82 -1.16
CA LEU A 124 0.70 19.42 -0.19
C LEU A 124 -0.36 20.31 -0.85
N THR A 125 0.05 21.12 -1.83
CA THR A 125 -0.87 21.97 -2.60
C THR A 125 -1.90 21.14 -3.36
N SER A 126 -1.52 20.01 -3.92
CA SER A 126 -2.43 19.10 -4.63
C SER A 126 -3.47 18.46 -3.69
N ILE A 127 -3.08 18.12 -2.46
CA ILE A 127 -3.98 17.60 -1.42
C ILE A 127 -5.01 18.67 -1.03
N ASN A 128 -4.55 19.89 -0.76
CA ASN A 128 -5.41 20.99 -0.34
C ASN A 128 -6.42 21.40 -1.42
N ARG A 129 -6.03 21.34 -2.70
CA ARG A 129 -6.95 21.59 -3.84
C ARG A 129 -8.06 20.56 -3.91
N LYS A 130 -7.76 19.27 -3.74
CA LYS A 130 -8.77 18.20 -3.71
C LYS A 130 -9.74 18.34 -2.54
N ARG A 131 -9.26 18.70 -1.34
CA ARG A 131 -10.11 18.93 -0.16
C ARG A 131 -11.13 20.05 -0.41
N LYS A 132 -10.72 21.16 -1.03
CA LYS A 132 -11.63 22.28 -1.36
C LYS A 132 -12.73 21.87 -2.36
N HIS A 133 -12.42 21.07 -3.37
CA HIS A 133 -13.41 20.57 -4.32
C HIS A 133 -14.43 19.61 -3.69
N THR A 134 -14.01 18.75 -2.76
CA THR A 134 -14.92 17.80 -2.09
C THR A 134 -15.87 18.51 -1.11
N SER A 135 -15.45 19.58 -0.44
CA SER A 135 -16.32 20.37 0.43
C SER A 135 -17.33 21.22 -0.34
N SER A 136 -16.98 21.67 -1.55
CA SER A 136 -17.89 22.45 -2.43
C SER A 136 -19.02 21.60 -3.00
N THR A 137 -18.80 20.32 -3.25
CA THR A 137 -19.82 19.42 -3.82
C THR A 137 -20.86 18.98 -2.79
N HIS A 138 -20.58 19.11 -1.49
CA HIS A 138 -21.53 18.75 -0.43
C HIS A 138 -22.55 19.87 -0.12
N HIS A 139 -22.33 21.10 -0.57
CA HIS A 139 -23.25 22.22 -0.33
C HIS A 139 -24.38 22.36 -1.36
N TYR A 140 -24.35 21.62 -2.47
CA TYR A 140 -25.40 21.71 -3.52
C TYR A 140 -26.53 20.68 -3.42
N ARG A 141 -26.61 19.87 -2.34
CA ARG A 141 -27.60 18.78 -2.22
C ARG A 141 -28.65 18.96 -1.14
N VAL A 142 -28.85 20.16 -0.58
CA VAL A 142 -29.86 20.43 0.44
C VAL A 142 -30.75 21.64 0.08
N GLN A 143 -31.15 21.78 -1.17
CA GLN A 143 -32.26 22.66 -1.53
C GLN A 143 -32.99 22.09 -2.73
N GLN A 144 -33.86 21.11 -2.50
CA GLN A 144 -35.08 20.82 -3.26
C GLN A 144 -35.85 19.71 -2.53
N ALA A 145 -36.72 20.08 -1.63
CA ALA A 145 -37.97 19.40 -1.31
C ALA A 145 -38.95 20.44 -0.78
#